data_9808b41f3e7caf51a5d6c3250bc7845e
#
_entry.id   9808b41f3e7caf51a5d6c3250bc7845e
#
_cell.length_a   1.000
_cell.length_b   1.000
_cell.length_c   1.000
_cell.angle_alpha   90.00
_cell.angle_beta   90.00
_cell.angle_gamma   90.00
#
_symmetry.space_group_name_H-M   'P 1'
#
loop_
_entity.id
_entity.type
_entity.pdbx_description
1 polymer ?
#
loop_
_entity_poly.entity_id
_entity_poly.type
_entity_poly.pdbx_seq_one_letter_code
_entity_poly.pdbx_strand_id
1 'polypeptide(L)'
;HRQHFGFLIKALYQEGKYDMALQAIDKCLEEFPTEHVPVNFIDGGMAGMLEITEVLYDLGEKERSLAIANEGMDLCIQNLNWFFSLNDPLLRASGRSVNNQLYVMQELRNFLQRAATEASALENPSGVDVAFMEAFNKNTQHFGQFYQQYQRLR
;
A
#
# COMPACT_ATOMS: atom_id res chain seq x y z
N HIS A 1 15.58 0.10 -8.06
CA HIS A 1 16.27 -0.90 -7.23
C HIS A 1 15.30 -1.62 -6.27
N ARG A 2 14.48 -0.88 -5.51
CA ARG A 2 13.51 -1.49 -4.57
C ARG A 2 12.50 -2.39 -5.29
N GLN A 3 12.11 -2.06 -6.50
CA GLN A 3 11.22 -2.90 -7.31
C GLN A 3 11.84 -4.27 -7.60
N HIS A 4 13.13 -4.32 -7.88
CA HIS A 4 13.83 -5.58 -8.10
C HIS A 4 13.90 -6.43 -6.81
N PHE A 5 14.09 -5.78 -5.65
CA PHE A 5 13.97 -6.46 -4.37
C PHE A 5 12.57 -7.06 -4.17
N GLY A 6 11.52 -6.32 -4.53
CA GLY A 6 10.16 -6.81 -4.43
C GLY A 6 9.94 -8.07 -5.27
N PHE A 7 10.41 -8.10 -6.49
CA PHE A 7 10.32 -9.28 -7.35
C PHE A 7 11.10 -10.47 -6.79
N LEU A 8 12.32 -10.23 -6.31
CA LEU A 8 13.13 -11.29 -5.69
C LEU A 8 12.44 -11.84 -4.44
N ILE A 9 11.94 -11.00 -3.57
CA ILE A 9 11.27 -11.39 -2.33
C ILE A 9 10.05 -12.24 -2.63
N LYS A 10 9.24 -11.82 -3.59
CA LYS A 10 8.06 -12.56 -4.01
C LYS A 10 8.43 -13.94 -4.58
N ALA A 11 9.46 -13.99 -5.43
CA ALA A 11 9.96 -15.24 -6.00
C ALA A 11 10.47 -16.20 -4.91
N LEU A 12 11.25 -15.69 -3.95
CA LEU A 12 11.74 -16.50 -2.83
C LEU A 12 10.59 -17.05 -1.98
N TYR A 13 9.58 -16.24 -1.72
CA TYR A 13 8.39 -16.69 -1.00
C TYR A 13 7.65 -17.80 -1.77
N GLN A 14 7.44 -17.62 -3.08
CA GLN A 14 6.75 -18.59 -3.93
C GLN A 14 7.51 -19.94 -4.01
N GLU A 15 8.84 -19.90 -3.92
CA GLU A 15 9.68 -21.11 -3.88
C GLU A 15 9.75 -21.76 -2.49
N GLY A 16 9.08 -21.21 -1.49
CA GLY A 16 9.11 -21.70 -0.11
C GLY A 16 10.37 -21.33 0.67
N LYS A 17 11.20 -20.44 0.15
CA LYS A 17 12.44 -19.97 0.78
C LYS A 17 12.14 -18.80 1.73
N TYR A 18 11.36 -19.07 2.78
CA TYR A 18 10.81 -18.03 3.65
C TYR A 18 11.88 -17.25 4.43
N ASP A 19 12.91 -17.93 4.96
CA ASP A 19 13.99 -17.27 5.68
C ASP A 19 14.79 -16.35 4.77
N MET A 20 15.04 -16.76 3.54
CA MET A 20 15.71 -15.94 2.54
C MET A 20 14.85 -14.75 2.12
N ALA A 21 13.54 -14.95 1.99
CA ALA A 21 12.61 -13.86 1.68
C ALA A 21 12.64 -12.80 2.80
N LEU A 22 12.59 -13.22 4.05
CA LEU A 22 12.65 -12.30 5.19
C LEU A 22 14.00 -11.56 5.26
N GLN A 23 15.11 -12.25 5.04
CA GLN A 23 16.43 -11.63 4.97
C GLN A 23 16.52 -10.59 3.84
N ALA A 24 15.94 -10.90 2.68
CA ALA A 24 15.91 -9.96 1.55
C ALA A 24 15.05 -8.72 1.87
N ILE A 25 13.94 -8.90 2.59
CA ILE A 25 13.12 -7.78 3.07
C ILE A 25 13.93 -6.89 4.01
N ASP A 26 14.59 -7.48 4.99
CA ASP A 26 15.38 -6.74 5.97
C ASP A 26 16.51 -5.97 5.27
N LYS A 27 17.19 -6.61 4.32
CA LYS A 27 18.24 -5.96 3.53
C LYS A 27 17.69 -4.80 2.69
N CYS A 28 16.55 -4.99 2.05
CA CYS A 28 15.91 -3.95 1.25
C CYS A 28 15.56 -2.72 2.11
N LEU A 29 15.00 -2.93 3.29
CA LEU A 29 14.61 -1.84 4.18
C LEU A 29 15.81 -1.16 4.83
N GLU A 30 16.93 -1.87 5.01
CA GLU A 30 18.19 -1.30 5.44
C GLU A 30 18.81 -0.39 4.37
N GLU A 31 18.83 -0.85 3.11
CA GLU A 31 19.40 -0.09 1.99
C GLU A 31 18.49 1.09 1.55
N PHE A 32 17.18 0.93 1.68
CA PHE A 32 16.20 1.93 1.29
C PHE A 32 15.25 2.21 2.46
N PRO A 33 15.73 2.90 3.52
CA PRO A 33 14.88 3.23 4.66
C PRO A 33 13.67 4.07 4.24
N THR A 34 12.51 3.76 4.77
CA THR A 34 11.26 4.47 4.41
C THR A 34 11.27 5.94 4.83
N GLU A 35 12.14 6.30 5.78
CA GLU A 35 12.35 7.68 6.20
C GLU A 35 12.99 8.53 5.09
N HIS A 36 13.80 7.92 4.23
CA HIS A 36 14.53 8.60 3.15
C HIS A 36 13.99 8.29 1.77
N VAL A 37 13.43 7.09 1.60
CA VAL A 37 12.86 6.64 0.31
C VAL A 37 11.38 6.37 0.54
N PRO A 38 10.49 7.24 0.08
CA PRO A 38 9.06 7.10 0.35
C PRO A 38 8.49 5.74 -0.04
N VAL A 39 7.56 5.24 0.74
CA VAL A 39 6.84 3.99 0.46
C VAL A 39 6.02 4.11 -0.82
N ASN A 40 5.51 5.30 -1.10
CA ASN A 40 4.68 5.58 -2.27
C ASN A 40 5.19 6.85 -2.97
N PHE A 41 5.50 6.74 -4.25
CA PHE A 41 5.87 7.87 -5.12
C PHE A 41 4.66 8.35 -5.91
N ILE A 42 4.61 9.64 -6.21
CA ILE A 42 3.49 10.26 -6.96
C ILE A 42 3.27 9.53 -8.30
N ASP A 43 4.33 9.32 -9.07
CA ASP A 43 4.22 8.70 -10.38
C ASP A 43 4.68 7.23 -10.43
N GLY A 44 5.41 6.80 -9.42
CA GLY A 44 5.94 5.44 -9.34
C GLY A 44 5.14 4.48 -8.45
N GLY A 45 4.22 5.00 -7.67
CA GLY A 45 3.42 4.20 -6.75
C GLY A 45 4.26 3.48 -5.70
N MET A 46 3.78 2.33 -5.28
CA MET A 46 4.42 1.49 -4.25
C MET A 46 5.27 0.36 -4.87
N ALA A 47 5.94 0.62 -5.99
CA ALA A 47 6.75 -0.41 -6.65
C ALA A 47 7.76 -1.07 -5.70
N GLY A 48 7.66 -2.37 -5.55
CA GLY A 48 8.46 -3.17 -4.62
C GLY A 48 7.89 -3.21 -3.20
N MET A 49 7.30 -2.14 -2.70
CA MET A 49 6.77 -2.08 -1.33
C MET A 49 5.45 -2.83 -1.17
N LEU A 50 4.62 -2.90 -2.21
CA LEU A 50 3.39 -3.68 -2.15
C LEU A 50 3.70 -5.18 -2.04
N GLU A 51 4.66 -5.67 -2.83
CA GLU A 51 5.13 -7.06 -2.77
C GLU A 51 5.70 -7.38 -1.39
N ILE A 52 6.52 -6.48 -0.83
CA ILE A 52 7.06 -6.64 0.53
C ILE A 52 5.93 -6.70 1.56
N THR A 53 4.94 -5.84 1.44
CA THR A 53 3.78 -5.79 2.34
C THR A 53 3.01 -7.12 2.33
N GLU A 54 2.74 -7.66 1.14
CA GLU A 54 2.02 -8.91 0.97
C GLU A 54 2.82 -10.10 1.51
N VAL A 55 4.13 -10.16 1.22
CA VAL A 55 4.99 -11.25 1.70
C VAL A 55 5.14 -11.19 3.23
N LEU A 56 5.32 -10.01 3.81
CA LEU A 56 5.36 -9.85 5.27
C LEU A 56 4.07 -10.39 5.93
N TYR A 57 2.92 -10.05 5.36
CA TYR A 57 1.64 -10.57 5.85
C TYR A 57 1.58 -12.09 5.79
N ASP A 58 1.96 -12.67 4.65
CA ASP A 58 1.92 -14.11 4.42
C ASP A 58 2.94 -14.87 5.29
N LEU A 59 4.05 -14.22 5.69
CA LEU A 59 5.03 -14.76 6.62
C LEU A 59 4.62 -14.64 8.10
N GLY A 60 3.47 -14.02 8.38
CA GLY A 60 2.99 -13.80 9.75
C GLY A 60 3.52 -12.53 10.40
N GLU A 61 4.30 -11.71 9.69
CA GLU A 61 4.83 -10.42 10.15
C GLU A 61 3.77 -9.31 9.97
N LYS A 62 2.62 -9.51 10.62
CA LYS A 62 1.42 -8.68 10.39
C LYS A 62 1.60 -7.23 10.80
N GLU A 63 2.28 -6.97 11.92
CA GLU A 63 2.52 -5.59 12.38
C GLU A 63 3.39 -4.81 11.38
N ARG A 64 4.45 -5.43 10.89
CA ARG A 64 5.33 -4.80 9.88
C ARG A 64 4.60 -4.56 8.58
N SER A 65 3.80 -5.52 8.14
CA SER A 65 2.96 -5.41 6.94
C SER A 65 1.99 -4.25 7.05
N LEU A 66 1.26 -4.16 8.17
CA LEU A 66 0.29 -3.10 8.41
C LEU A 66 0.95 -1.72 8.47
N ALA A 67 2.12 -1.61 9.09
CA ALA A 67 2.85 -0.35 9.18
C ALA A 67 3.18 0.21 7.78
N ILE A 68 3.67 -0.64 6.88
CA ILE A 68 3.98 -0.23 5.50
C ILE A 68 2.70 0.11 4.73
N ALA A 69 1.65 -0.70 4.87
CA ALA A 69 0.36 -0.46 4.21
C ALA A 69 -0.24 0.88 4.65
N ASN A 70 -0.23 1.18 5.95
CA ASN A 70 -0.74 2.44 6.48
C ASN A 70 0.09 3.63 5.99
N GLU A 71 1.41 3.53 5.98
CA GLU A 71 2.28 4.59 5.47
C GLU A 71 2.00 4.87 3.99
N GLY A 72 1.90 3.81 3.17
CA GLY A 72 1.56 3.94 1.76
C GLY A 72 0.19 4.56 1.52
N MET A 73 -0.81 4.17 2.31
CA MET A 73 -2.15 4.72 2.25
C MET A 73 -2.19 6.20 2.65
N ASP A 74 -1.50 6.57 3.74
CA ASP A 74 -1.46 7.95 4.22
C ASP A 74 -0.79 8.87 3.19
N LEU A 75 0.27 8.40 2.54
CA LEU A 75 0.91 9.14 1.43
C LEU A 75 -0.04 9.29 0.24
N CYS A 76 -0.79 8.25 -0.12
CA CYS A 76 -1.82 8.36 -1.15
C CYS A 76 -2.87 9.41 -0.82
N ILE A 77 -3.39 9.39 0.40
CA ILE A 77 -4.40 10.34 0.87
C ILE A 77 -3.84 11.76 0.80
N GLN A 78 -2.63 11.95 1.29
CA GLN A 78 -1.96 13.24 1.27
C GLN A 78 -1.78 13.76 -0.17
N ASN A 79 -1.30 12.92 -1.06
CA ASN A 79 -1.08 13.27 -2.47
C ASN A 79 -2.40 13.61 -3.17
N LEU A 80 -3.44 12.80 -2.97
CA LEU A 80 -4.74 13.04 -3.60
C LEU A 80 -5.41 14.31 -3.05
N ASN A 81 -5.32 14.55 -1.74
CA ASN A 81 -5.80 15.81 -1.17
C ASN A 81 -5.10 17.03 -1.78
N TRP A 82 -3.79 16.94 -1.98
CA TRP A 82 -3.03 18.00 -2.62
C TRP A 82 -3.50 18.23 -4.07
N PHE A 83 -3.62 17.17 -4.87
CA PHE A 83 -4.07 17.30 -6.26
C PHE A 83 -5.46 17.91 -6.35
N PHE A 84 -6.41 17.45 -5.53
CA PHE A 84 -7.78 17.96 -5.55
C PHE A 84 -7.92 19.37 -4.97
N SER A 85 -6.87 19.92 -4.34
CA SER A 85 -6.81 21.32 -3.92
C SER A 85 -6.38 22.27 -5.03
N LEU A 86 -5.86 21.74 -6.15
CA LEU A 86 -5.40 22.54 -7.28
C LEU A 86 -6.60 23.14 -8.05
N ASN A 87 -6.37 24.26 -8.74
CA ASN A 87 -7.36 24.80 -9.68
C ASN A 87 -7.58 23.85 -10.88
N ASP A 88 -8.70 24.02 -11.57
CA ASP A 88 -9.11 23.11 -12.65
C ASP A 88 -8.06 22.86 -13.73
N PRO A 89 -7.36 23.89 -14.28
CA PRO A 89 -6.34 23.62 -15.30
C PRO A 89 -5.18 22.76 -14.79
N LEU A 90 -4.69 23.02 -13.59
CA LEU A 90 -3.59 22.26 -13.00
C LEU A 90 -4.05 20.86 -12.62
N LEU A 91 -5.24 20.72 -12.08
CA LEU A 91 -5.80 19.43 -11.73
C LEU A 91 -5.96 18.52 -12.98
N ARG A 92 -6.48 19.08 -14.08
CA ARG A 92 -6.61 18.36 -15.35
C ARG A 92 -5.26 17.95 -15.91
N ALA A 93 -4.26 18.84 -15.83
CA ALA A 93 -2.89 18.54 -16.23
C ALA A 93 -2.26 17.42 -15.40
N SER A 94 -2.71 17.24 -14.16
CA SER A 94 -2.23 16.21 -13.22
C SER A 94 -3.01 14.89 -13.30
N GLY A 95 -3.91 14.74 -14.26
CA GLY A 95 -4.82 13.60 -14.34
C GLY A 95 -4.13 12.24 -14.32
N ARG A 96 -2.95 12.12 -14.95
CA ARG A 96 -2.17 10.88 -14.92
C ARG A 96 -1.68 10.54 -13.51
N SER A 97 -1.13 11.53 -12.81
CA SER A 97 -0.64 11.34 -11.43
C SER A 97 -1.79 11.03 -10.47
N VAL A 98 -2.93 11.69 -10.62
CA VAL A 98 -4.15 11.39 -9.86
C VAL A 98 -4.59 9.96 -10.09
N ASN A 99 -4.63 9.53 -11.35
CA ASN A 99 -5.02 8.16 -11.70
C ASN A 99 -4.04 7.12 -11.11
N ASN A 100 -2.73 7.41 -11.14
CA ASN A 100 -1.74 6.54 -10.52
C ASN A 100 -1.97 6.38 -9.02
N GLN A 101 -2.28 7.46 -8.31
CA GLN A 101 -2.55 7.39 -6.87
C GLN A 101 -3.86 6.65 -6.56
N LEU A 102 -4.89 6.84 -7.36
CA LEU A 102 -6.12 6.06 -7.24
C LEU A 102 -5.87 4.56 -7.46
N TYR A 103 -5.02 4.23 -8.42
CA TYR A 103 -4.61 2.84 -8.66
C TYR A 103 -3.90 2.25 -7.44
N VAL A 104 -2.96 2.97 -6.84
CA VAL A 104 -2.28 2.53 -5.61
C VAL A 104 -3.27 2.32 -4.47
N MET A 105 -4.24 3.23 -4.30
CA MET A 105 -5.30 3.08 -3.29
C MET A 105 -6.10 1.80 -3.52
N GLN A 106 -6.40 1.48 -4.77
CA GLN A 106 -7.15 0.27 -5.13
C GLN A 106 -6.33 -1.00 -4.87
N GLU A 107 -5.05 -1.00 -5.22
CA GLU A 107 -4.14 -2.13 -4.94
C GLU A 107 -4.03 -2.38 -3.42
N LEU A 108 -3.86 -1.33 -2.63
CA LEU A 108 -3.88 -1.41 -1.18
C LEU A 108 -5.23 -1.90 -0.65
N ARG A 109 -6.32 -1.45 -1.24
CA ARG A 109 -7.66 -1.89 -0.87
C ARG A 109 -7.83 -3.39 -1.06
N ASN A 110 -7.37 -3.93 -2.19
CA ASN A 110 -7.46 -5.37 -2.48
C ASN A 110 -6.70 -6.18 -1.42
N PHE A 111 -5.49 -5.75 -1.07
CA PHE A 111 -4.70 -6.37 -0.01
C PHE A 111 -5.41 -6.26 1.35
N LEU A 112 -5.84 -5.06 1.73
CA LEU A 112 -6.50 -4.82 3.03
C LEU A 112 -7.84 -5.55 3.13
N GLN A 113 -8.56 -5.72 2.02
CA GLN A 113 -9.79 -6.50 1.98
C GLN A 113 -9.53 -7.97 2.31
N ARG A 114 -8.48 -8.56 1.74
CA ARG A 114 -8.06 -9.92 2.06
C ARG A 114 -7.74 -10.05 3.54
N ALA A 115 -6.90 -9.17 4.06
CA ALA A 115 -6.51 -9.19 5.47
C ALA A 115 -7.70 -8.99 6.41
N ALA A 116 -8.60 -8.06 6.09
CA ALA A 116 -9.81 -7.79 6.88
C ALA A 116 -10.78 -8.97 6.85
N THR A 117 -10.93 -9.63 5.71
CA THR A 117 -11.79 -10.83 5.58
C THR A 117 -11.24 -11.97 6.43
N GLU A 118 -9.94 -12.23 6.37
CA GLU A 118 -9.29 -13.25 7.21
C GLU A 118 -9.41 -12.91 8.70
N ALA A 119 -9.23 -11.65 9.07
CA ALA A 119 -9.37 -11.18 10.46
C ALA A 119 -10.79 -11.39 10.98
N SER A 120 -11.81 -11.07 10.19
CA SER A 120 -13.21 -11.22 10.59
C SER A 120 -13.65 -12.67 10.72
N ALA A 121 -12.93 -13.61 10.11
CA ALA A 121 -13.19 -15.04 10.22
C ALA A 121 -12.58 -15.66 11.49
N LEU A 122 -11.68 -14.95 12.17
CA LEU A 122 -11.05 -15.41 13.41
C LEU A 122 -12.04 -15.33 14.58
N GLU A 123 -12.00 -16.34 15.45
CA GLU A 123 -12.83 -16.39 16.65
C GLU A 123 -12.41 -15.30 17.66
N ASN A 124 -11.08 -15.11 17.81
CA ASN A 124 -10.50 -14.10 18.71
C ASN A 124 -9.45 -13.28 17.93
N PRO A 125 -9.88 -12.29 17.13
CA PRO A 125 -8.93 -11.47 16.39
C PRO A 125 -8.04 -10.66 17.35
N SER A 126 -6.74 -10.62 17.05
CA SER A 126 -5.76 -9.82 17.82
C SER A 126 -5.93 -8.33 17.52
N GLY A 127 -5.18 -7.48 18.25
CA GLY A 127 -5.18 -6.04 17.99
C GLY A 127 -4.76 -5.69 16.58
N VAL A 128 -3.77 -6.38 16.01
CA VAL A 128 -3.33 -6.15 14.62
C VAL A 128 -4.40 -6.58 13.62
N ASP A 129 -5.13 -7.65 13.89
CA ASP A 129 -6.23 -8.10 13.03
C ASP A 129 -7.35 -7.06 12.98
N VAL A 130 -7.74 -6.52 14.13
CA VAL A 130 -8.71 -5.41 14.22
C VAL A 130 -8.19 -4.17 13.47
N ALA A 131 -6.90 -3.87 13.59
CA ALA A 131 -6.29 -2.73 12.90
C ALA A 131 -6.30 -2.90 11.38
N PHE A 132 -6.19 -4.11 10.84
CA PHE A 132 -6.38 -4.37 9.41
C PHE A 132 -7.82 -4.08 8.97
N MET A 133 -8.82 -4.46 9.76
CA MET A 133 -10.22 -4.14 9.47
C MET A 133 -10.46 -2.63 9.45
N GLU A 134 -9.89 -1.90 10.40
CA GLU A 134 -9.97 -0.44 10.47
C GLU A 134 -9.28 0.22 9.26
N ALA A 135 -8.10 -0.28 8.88
CA ALA A 135 -7.36 0.21 7.72
C ALA A 135 -8.15 -0.01 6.42
N PHE A 136 -8.79 -1.16 6.27
CA PHE A 136 -9.67 -1.43 5.13
C PHE A 136 -10.85 -0.45 5.07
N ASN A 137 -11.51 -0.21 6.19
CA ASN A 137 -12.63 0.74 6.26
C ASN A 137 -12.19 2.16 5.92
N LYS A 138 -11.05 2.60 6.46
CA LYS A 138 -10.47 3.90 6.15
C LYS A 138 -10.16 4.04 4.65
N ASN A 139 -9.51 3.04 4.06
CA ASN A 139 -9.21 3.03 2.63
C ASN A 139 -10.48 3.11 1.79
N THR A 140 -11.48 2.31 2.11
CA THR A 140 -12.76 2.28 1.37
C THR A 140 -13.44 3.64 1.39
N GLN A 141 -13.47 4.31 2.54
CA GLN A 141 -14.08 5.63 2.70
C GLN A 141 -13.35 6.68 1.87
N HIS A 142 -12.04 6.77 2.00
CA HIS A 142 -11.23 7.75 1.26
C HIS A 142 -11.25 7.48 -0.24
N PHE A 143 -11.11 6.23 -0.66
CA PHE A 143 -11.16 5.86 -2.07
C PHE A 143 -12.49 6.28 -2.71
N GLY A 144 -13.61 6.02 -2.04
CA GLY A 144 -14.92 6.42 -2.53
C GLY A 144 -15.04 7.92 -2.75
N GLN A 145 -14.57 8.72 -1.80
CA GLN A 145 -14.59 10.18 -1.89
C GLN A 145 -13.72 10.69 -3.05
N PHE A 146 -12.47 10.21 -3.15
CA PHE A 146 -11.56 10.62 -4.21
C PHE A 146 -12.03 10.19 -5.60
N TYR A 147 -12.58 8.98 -5.69
CA TYR A 147 -13.10 8.48 -6.96
C TYR A 147 -14.29 9.30 -7.47
N GLN A 148 -15.19 9.72 -6.58
CA GLN A 148 -16.28 10.62 -6.94
C GLN A 148 -15.77 11.98 -7.43
N GLN A 149 -14.76 12.55 -6.77
CA GLN A 149 -14.14 13.80 -7.20
C GLN A 149 -13.48 13.64 -8.58
N TYR A 150 -12.78 12.52 -8.78
CA TYR A 150 -12.15 12.22 -10.06
C TYR A 150 -13.17 12.09 -11.20
N GLN A 151 -14.30 11.44 -10.96
CA GLN A 151 -15.36 11.28 -11.96
C GLN A 151 -15.96 12.62 -12.40
N ARG A 152 -16.02 13.61 -11.52
CA ARG A 152 -16.52 14.95 -11.84
C ARG A 152 -15.61 15.72 -12.80
N LEU A 153 -14.36 15.29 -12.96
CA LEU A 153 -13.39 15.91 -13.87
C LEU A 153 -13.49 15.39 -15.30
N ARG A 154 -14.17 14.28 -15.51
CA ARG A 154 -14.36 13.67 -16.83
C ARG A 154 -15.43 14.34 -17.66
#